data_51fd49fabab71f2ad9fec4f8f977db4a
#
_entry.id   51fd49fabab71f2ad9fec4f8f977db4a
#
_cell.length_a   1.000
_cell.length_b   1.000
_cell.length_c   1.000
_cell.angle_alpha   90.00
_cell.angle_beta   90.00
_cell.angle_gamma   90.00
#
_symmetry.space_group_name_H-M   'P 1'
#
loop_
_entity.id
_entity.type
_entity.pdbx_description
1 polymer ?
#
loop_
_entity_poly.entity_id
_entity_poly.type
_entity_poly.pdbx_seq_one_letter_code
_entity_poly.pdbx_strand_id
1 'polypeptide(L)'
;MTIYKSEKGKKEILALYDKQLKRLAVPYSDRWVSTSFGETHLIETGNLSGIPLLVFHGGNATTAYNLLACDFLMEGFHIYAVDTIGHPGKSAEVSLSARNYDYGKWAGEVIDAIGQRNICCFGGSFGAGIICKTMCAAPEKVKRAVLYVPSGIKNAPAIRSMGMMLPMLMYWITQKDKWLKKCMLPMAVSEENITEDIYETAKLSIRYAKVKTGMPSDAAERLIRQCKANVLVMAAEKDCLFPAKGVLARAKEIMENVTVYLLKDRGHMNSLTEQEKQMIVDFLLFV
;
A
#
# COMPACT_ATOMS: atom_id res chain seq x y z
N MET A 1 -12.51 -19.77 -1.41
CA MET A 1 -11.36 -20.24 -2.21
C MET A 1 -10.10 -19.59 -1.65
N THR A 2 -9.04 -20.36 -1.42
CA THR A 2 -7.78 -19.81 -0.91
C THR A 2 -7.08 -18.92 -1.95
N ILE A 3 -6.44 -17.83 -1.47
CA ILE A 3 -5.56 -16.97 -2.28
C ILE A 3 -4.18 -17.60 -2.45
N TYR A 4 -3.83 -18.63 -1.69
CA TYR A 4 -2.55 -19.31 -1.78
C TYR A 4 -2.60 -20.46 -2.79
N LYS A 5 -1.51 -20.68 -3.51
CA LYS A 5 -1.39 -21.77 -4.49
C LYS A 5 -1.18 -23.13 -3.81
N SER A 6 -0.67 -23.13 -2.57
CA SER A 6 -0.45 -24.33 -1.74
C SER A 6 -0.26 -23.97 -0.28
N GLU A 7 -0.51 -24.92 0.63
CA GLU A 7 -0.24 -24.78 2.06
C GLU A 7 1.26 -24.53 2.35
N LYS A 8 2.15 -25.16 1.59
CA LYS A 8 3.59 -24.89 1.66
C LYS A 8 3.89 -23.44 1.34
N GLY A 9 3.32 -22.90 0.27
CA GLY A 9 3.52 -21.50 -0.14
C GLY A 9 2.98 -20.52 0.89
N LYS A 10 1.82 -20.81 1.51
CA LYS A 10 1.28 -20.03 2.63
C LYS A 10 2.26 -20.00 3.80
N LYS A 11 2.79 -21.15 4.19
CA LYS A 11 3.78 -21.24 5.28
C LYS A 11 5.05 -20.46 4.98
N GLU A 12 5.58 -20.51 3.77
CA GLU A 12 6.78 -19.76 3.38
C GLU A 12 6.54 -18.23 3.42
N ILE A 13 5.40 -17.75 2.92
CA ILE A 13 5.04 -16.34 3.01
C ILE A 13 4.91 -15.89 4.47
N LEU A 14 4.20 -16.63 5.31
CA LEU A 14 4.03 -16.29 6.72
C LEU A 14 5.32 -16.39 7.52
N ALA A 15 6.21 -17.33 7.19
CA ALA A 15 7.53 -17.41 7.81
C ALA A 15 8.40 -16.18 7.51
N LEU A 16 8.37 -15.67 6.27
CA LEU A 16 9.04 -14.40 5.94
C LEU A 16 8.37 -13.21 6.64
N TYR A 17 7.04 -13.18 6.68
CA TYR A 17 6.26 -12.18 7.40
C TYR A 17 6.69 -12.10 8.88
N ASP A 18 6.71 -13.22 9.59
CA ASP A 18 7.09 -13.28 10.99
C ASP A 18 8.59 -12.94 11.20
N LYS A 19 9.46 -13.34 10.25
CA LYS A 19 10.89 -12.97 10.27
C LYS A 19 11.07 -11.46 10.15
N GLN A 20 10.29 -10.80 9.30
CA GLN A 20 10.32 -9.35 9.11
C GLN A 20 9.79 -8.62 10.34
N LEU A 21 8.67 -9.06 10.94
CA LEU A 21 8.14 -8.47 12.17
C LEU A 21 9.14 -8.53 13.33
N LYS A 22 9.89 -9.63 13.48
CA LYS A 22 10.92 -9.77 14.53
C LYS A 22 12.07 -8.76 14.40
N ARG A 23 12.18 -8.08 13.26
CA ARG A 23 13.20 -7.04 13.04
C ARG A 23 12.71 -5.63 13.37
N LEU A 24 11.44 -5.46 13.72
CA LEU A 24 10.93 -4.18 14.20
C LEU A 24 11.64 -3.79 15.50
N ALA A 25 12.06 -2.54 15.59
CA ALA A 25 12.77 -2.00 16.76
C ALA A 25 11.82 -1.68 17.95
N VAL A 26 10.51 -1.81 17.74
CA VAL A 26 9.46 -1.51 18.71
C VAL A 26 8.56 -2.72 18.96
N PRO A 27 7.91 -2.82 20.14
CA PRO A 27 6.94 -3.86 20.41
C PRO A 27 5.75 -3.79 19.44
N TYR A 28 5.18 -4.95 19.15
CA TYR A 28 3.95 -5.06 18.36
C TYR A 28 3.02 -6.14 18.93
N SER A 29 1.75 -6.04 18.59
CA SER A 29 0.75 -7.06 18.91
C SER A 29 -0.11 -7.36 17.67
N ASP A 30 -0.56 -8.62 17.58
CA ASP A 30 -1.57 -9.02 16.61
C ASP A 30 -2.94 -8.57 17.12
N ARG A 31 -3.73 -7.94 16.24
CA ARG A 31 -5.11 -7.54 16.52
C ARG A 31 -6.02 -8.07 15.41
N TRP A 32 -7.20 -8.53 15.80
CA TRP A 32 -8.21 -9.03 14.87
C TRP A 32 -9.49 -8.23 15.02
N VAL A 33 -10.09 -7.90 13.87
CA VAL A 33 -11.39 -7.22 13.81
C VAL A 33 -12.28 -7.91 12.79
N SER A 34 -13.57 -8.01 13.12
CA SER A 34 -14.58 -8.56 12.23
C SER A 34 -15.20 -7.45 11.38
N THR A 35 -15.31 -7.70 10.07
CA THR A 35 -15.99 -6.85 9.12
C THR A 35 -17.04 -7.65 8.36
N SER A 36 -17.96 -6.99 7.64
CA SER A 36 -18.92 -7.67 6.77
C SER A 36 -18.25 -8.44 5.62
N PHE A 37 -16.98 -8.12 5.34
CA PHE A 37 -16.15 -8.76 4.31
C PHE A 37 -15.33 -9.95 4.84
N GLY A 38 -15.24 -10.13 6.15
CA GLY A 38 -14.50 -11.19 6.83
C GLY A 38 -13.55 -10.65 7.90
N GLU A 39 -12.88 -11.58 8.59
CA GLU A 39 -11.89 -11.25 9.61
C GLU A 39 -10.70 -10.51 9.00
N THR A 40 -10.35 -9.41 9.62
CA THR A 40 -9.20 -8.59 9.25
C THR A 40 -8.17 -8.60 10.37
N HIS A 41 -6.96 -8.94 10.01
CA HIS A 41 -5.79 -8.92 10.89
C HIS A 41 -5.05 -7.58 10.73
N LEU A 42 -4.59 -7.04 11.85
CA LEU A 42 -3.74 -5.85 11.93
C LEU A 42 -2.56 -6.13 12.85
N ILE A 43 -1.46 -5.46 12.57
CA ILE A 43 -0.37 -5.28 13.55
C ILE A 43 -0.56 -3.92 14.21
N GLU A 44 -0.71 -3.93 15.52
CA GLU A 44 -0.76 -2.73 16.36
C GLU A 44 0.63 -2.49 16.94
N THR A 45 1.21 -1.29 16.71
CA THR A 45 2.60 -0.98 17.05
C THR A 45 2.85 0.52 17.13
N GLY A 46 4.11 0.91 17.34
CA GLY A 46 4.54 2.30 17.45
C GLY A 46 4.27 2.91 18.82
N ASN A 47 4.09 4.21 18.88
CA ASN A 47 3.77 4.94 20.09
C ASN A 47 2.29 4.85 20.42
N LEU A 48 1.91 3.98 21.36
CA LEU A 48 0.50 3.75 21.74
C LEU A 48 -0.22 5.00 22.28
N SER A 49 0.52 6.04 22.69
CA SER A 49 -0.03 7.35 23.08
C SER A 49 -0.02 8.36 21.92
N GLY A 50 0.48 7.97 20.76
CA GLY A 50 0.56 8.81 19.55
C GLY A 50 -0.77 8.96 18.83
N ILE A 51 -0.76 9.75 17.76
CA ILE A 51 -1.94 9.93 16.91
C ILE A 51 -2.25 8.61 16.19
N PRO A 52 -3.51 8.14 16.21
CA PRO A 52 -3.92 6.94 15.49
C PRO A 52 -3.66 7.06 13.98
N LEU A 53 -2.96 6.07 13.42
CA LEU A 53 -2.59 6.01 12.00
C LEU A 53 -2.91 4.64 11.42
N LEU A 54 -3.76 4.63 10.40
CA LEU A 54 -4.06 3.43 9.63
C LEU A 54 -3.10 3.30 8.46
N VAL A 55 -2.41 2.16 8.35
CA VAL A 55 -1.35 1.93 7.36
C VAL A 55 -1.71 0.76 6.44
N PHE A 56 -1.68 0.99 5.12
CA PHE A 56 -1.92 -0.03 4.10
C PHE A 56 -0.70 -0.30 3.26
N HIS A 57 -0.36 -1.58 3.07
CA HIS A 57 0.76 -2.02 2.24
C HIS A 57 0.45 -1.97 0.73
N GLY A 58 1.49 -1.97 -0.10
CA GLY A 58 1.40 -2.04 -1.55
C GLY A 58 1.02 -3.42 -2.09
N GLY A 59 0.76 -3.50 -3.40
CA GLY A 59 0.54 -4.77 -4.09
C GLY A 59 1.77 -5.68 -4.05
N ASN A 60 1.57 -7.00 -3.97
CA ASN A 60 2.64 -8.01 -3.81
C ASN A 60 3.56 -7.79 -2.60
N ALA A 61 3.19 -6.92 -1.67
CA ALA A 61 3.84 -6.70 -0.39
C ALA A 61 3.03 -7.32 0.75
N THR A 62 3.55 -7.23 1.97
CA THR A 62 2.88 -7.61 3.20
C THR A 62 2.96 -6.48 4.21
N THR A 63 2.11 -6.51 5.22
CA THR A 63 2.16 -5.56 6.35
C THR A 63 3.52 -5.57 7.05
N ALA A 64 4.09 -6.74 7.25
CA ALA A 64 5.40 -6.87 7.91
C ALA A 64 6.51 -6.15 7.14
N TYR A 65 6.60 -6.35 5.83
CA TYR A 65 7.52 -5.60 4.98
C TYR A 65 7.24 -4.09 5.02
N ASN A 66 5.97 -3.71 4.92
CA ASN A 66 5.58 -2.30 4.89
C ASN A 66 5.95 -1.57 6.18
N LEU A 67 5.83 -2.22 7.33
CA LEU A 67 6.25 -1.67 8.63
C LEU A 67 7.77 -1.43 8.70
N LEU A 68 8.59 -2.31 8.14
CA LEU A 68 10.04 -2.08 8.03
C LEU A 68 10.37 -0.90 7.11
N ALA A 69 9.63 -0.73 6.04
CA ALA A 69 9.83 0.38 5.08
C ALA A 69 9.31 1.73 5.63
N CYS A 70 8.45 1.71 6.65
CA CYS A 70 7.80 2.87 7.24
C CYS A 70 8.13 3.03 8.73
N ASP A 71 9.29 2.53 9.18
CA ASP A 71 9.73 2.57 10.58
C ASP A 71 9.79 3.99 11.16
N PHE A 72 10.07 4.99 10.33
CA PHE A 72 10.08 6.40 10.69
C PHE A 72 8.73 6.94 11.23
N LEU A 73 7.64 6.19 11.04
CA LEU A 73 6.31 6.56 11.58
C LEU A 73 6.12 6.08 13.03
N MET A 74 6.95 5.15 13.52
CA MET A 74 6.68 4.47 14.78
C MET A 74 6.82 5.35 16.02
N GLU A 75 7.64 6.38 15.97
CA GLU A 75 7.85 7.29 17.12
C GLU A 75 6.63 8.19 17.36
N GLY A 76 6.03 8.71 16.28
CA GLY A 76 4.96 9.73 16.36
C GLY A 76 3.54 9.16 16.40
N PHE A 77 3.33 7.90 16.03
CA PHE A 77 1.99 7.40 15.75
C PHE A 77 1.69 6.08 16.45
N HIS A 78 0.41 5.96 16.87
CA HIS A 78 -0.18 4.67 17.20
C HIS A 78 -0.64 4.00 15.90
N ILE A 79 0.12 3.03 15.44
CA ILE A 79 -0.03 2.44 14.10
C ILE A 79 -0.93 1.22 14.14
N TYR A 80 -1.94 1.23 13.27
CA TYR A 80 -2.75 0.08 12.89
C TYR A 80 -2.39 -0.31 11.46
N ALA A 81 -1.45 -1.25 11.30
CA ALA A 81 -1.00 -1.71 10.01
C ALA A 81 -1.83 -2.92 9.57
N VAL A 82 -2.56 -2.78 8.47
CA VAL A 82 -3.62 -3.70 8.06
C VAL A 82 -3.11 -4.72 7.04
N ASP A 83 -3.29 -6.01 7.34
CA ASP A 83 -3.21 -7.05 6.32
C ASP A 83 -4.39 -6.91 5.37
N THR A 84 -4.12 -6.49 4.14
CA THR A 84 -5.17 -6.26 3.15
C THR A 84 -5.93 -7.55 2.84
N ILE A 85 -7.25 -7.55 3.05
CA ILE A 85 -8.11 -8.70 2.78
C ILE A 85 -7.93 -9.20 1.34
N GLY A 86 -7.81 -10.51 1.15
CA GLY A 86 -7.55 -11.11 -0.17
C GLY A 86 -6.13 -10.96 -0.69
N HIS A 87 -5.20 -10.44 0.12
CA HIS A 87 -3.76 -10.36 -0.14
C HIS A 87 -2.97 -11.26 0.82
N PRO A 88 -1.69 -11.57 0.50
CA PRO A 88 -0.82 -12.32 1.41
C PRO A 88 -0.71 -11.66 2.79
N GLY A 89 -1.04 -12.40 3.82
CA GLY A 89 -1.10 -11.95 5.21
C GLY A 89 -1.97 -12.90 6.04
N LYS A 90 -2.46 -12.41 7.18
CA LYS A 90 -3.28 -13.21 8.10
C LYS A 90 -4.78 -12.89 7.99
N SER A 91 -5.21 -11.87 7.25
CA SER A 91 -6.63 -11.55 7.01
C SER A 91 -7.35 -12.61 6.18
N ALA A 92 -8.68 -12.54 6.16
CA ALA A 92 -9.53 -13.44 5.37
C ALA A 92 -9.13 -13.47 3.89
N GLU A 93 -9.12 -14.67 3.32
CA GLU A 93 -8.72 -14.93 1.94
C GLU A 93 -9.83 -14.61 0.92
N VAL A 94 -10.52 -13.49 1.14
CA VAL A 94 -11.65 -13.02 0.32
C VAL A 94 -11.18 -11.92 -0.61
N SER A 95 -11.17 -12.19 -1.91
CA SER A 95 -10.78 -11.19 -2.91
C SER A 95 -11.91 -10.19 -3.14
N LEU A 96 -11.67 -8.91 -2.84
CA LEU A 96 -12.58 -7.82 -3.15
C LEU A 96 -12.29 -7.26 -4.54
N SER A 97 -13.26 -6.58 -5.15
CA SER A 97 -13.06 -5.90 -6.42
C SER A 97 -12.32 -4.58 -6.23
N ALA A 98 -11.19 -4.42 -6.90
CA ALA A 98 -10.48 -3.15 -6.95
C ALA A 98 -11.13 -2.11 -7.89
N ARG A 99 -12.15 -2.51 -8.68
CA ARG A 99 -12.85 -1.62 -9.62
C ARG A 99 -14.03 -0.88 -9.01
N ASN A 100 -14.63 -1.42 -7.96
CA ASN A 100 -15.73 -0.80 -7.21
C ASN A 100 -15.22 -0.15 -5.91
N TYR A 101 -16.09 0.03 -4.92
CA TYR A 101 -15.76 0.68 -3.65
C TYR A 101 -15.72 -0.30 -2.45
N ASP A 102 -15.67 -1.62 -2.68
CA ASP A 102 -15.70 -2.60 -1.60
C ASP A 102 -14.47 -2.48 -0.69
N TYR A 103 -13.28 -2.21 -1.24
CA TYR A 103 -12.10 -1.91 -0.43
C TYR A 103 -12.27 -0.66 0.43
N GLY A 104 -12.97 0.36 -0.06
CA GLY A 104 -13.25 1.57 0.72
C GLY A 104 -14.25 1.32 1.84
N LYS A 105 -15.30 0.55 1.59
CA LYS A 105 -16.28 0.14 2.60
C LYS A 105 -15.63 -0.74 3.66
N TRP A 106 -14.85 -1.75 3.24
CA TRP A 106 -14.08 -2.60 4.13
C TRP A 106 -13.15 -1.80 5.05
N ALA A 107 -12.38 -0.86 4.50
CA ALA A 107 -11.51 -0.01 5.30
C ALA A 107 -12.30 0.90 6.26
N GLY A 108 -13.47 1.39 5.86
CA GLY A 108 -14.39 2.12 6.74
C GLY A 108 -14.84 1.28 7.94
N GLU A 109 -15.22 0.01 7.70
CA GLU A 109 -15.59 -0.93 8.77
C GLU A 109 -14.40 -1.28 9.68
N VAL A 110 -13.19 -1.39 9.13
CA VAL A 110 -11.95 -1.57 9.92
C VAL A 110 -11.74 -0.39 10.86
N ILE A 111 -11.92 0.85 10.37
CA ILE A 111 -11.80 2.07 11.18
C ILE A 111 -12.80 2.05 12.34
N ASP A 112 -14.05 1.67 12.10
CA ASP A 112 -15.05 1.53 13.15
C ASP A 112 -14.69 0.45 14.17
N ALA A 113 -14.23 -0.71 13.67
CA ALA A 113 -13.92 -1.87 14.51
C ALA A 113 -12.68 -1.66 15.41
N ILE A 114 -11.73 -0.80 15.02
CA ILE A 114 -10.64 -0.38 15.92
C ILE A 114 -11.03 0.74 16.88
N GLY A 115 -12.28 1.20 16.84
CA GLY A 115 -12.84 2.20 17.77
C GLY A 115 -12.56 3.64 17.34
N GLN A 116 -12.26 3.90 16.07
CA GLN A 116 -12.01 5.25 15.56
C GLN A 116 -13.21 5.79 14.78
N ARG A 117 -13.55 7.06 14.98
CA ARG A 117 -14.58 7.75 14.16
C ARG A 117 -13.99 8.21 12.83
N ASN A 118 -12.78 8.77 12.87
CA ASN A 118 -11.94 9.08 11.73
C ASN A 118 -10.46 8.92 12.12
N ILE A 119 -9.60 8.72 11.14
CA ILE A 119 -8.20 8.38 11.37
C ILE A 119 -7.29 8.98 10.31
N CYS A 120 -6.04 9.27 10.68
CA CYS A 120 -4.97 9.54 9.71
C CYS A 120 -4.64 8.25 8.94
N CYS A 121 -4.35 8.37 7.64
CA CYS A 121 -4.06 7.22 6.79
C CYS A 121 -2.73 7.40 6.06
N PHE A 122 -1.95 6.32 5.97
CA PHE A 122 -0.75 6.24 5.13
C PHE A 122 -0.83 5.01 4.24
N GLY A 123 -0.55 5.16 2.96
CA GLY A 123 -0.52 4.03 2.05
C GLY A 123 0.34 4.27 0.83
N GLY A 124 1.07 3.23 0.42
CA GLY A 124 1.85 3.19 -0.81
C GLY A 124 1.14 2.40 -1.90
N SER A 125 1.24 2.86 -3.16
CA SER A 125 0.79 2.10 -4.32
C SER A 125 -0.66 1.59 -4.20
N PHE A 126 -0.87 0.28 -4.12
CA PHE A 126 -2.18 -0.34 -3.91
C PHE A 126 -2.85 0.16 -2.63
N GLY A 127 -2.09 0.29 -1.52
CA GLY A 127 -2.61 0.80 -0.26
C GLY A 127 -3.12 2.24 -0.36
N ALA A 128 -2.43 3.10 -1.10
CA ALA A 128 -2.93 4.44 -1.41
C ALA A 128 -4.24 4.40 -2.22
N GLY A 129 -4.37 3.44 -3.12
CA GLY A 129 -5.61 3.20 -3.84
C GLY A 129 -6.76 2.77 -2.93
N ILE A 130 -6.49 1.96 -1.89
CA ILE A 130 -7.50 1.64 -0.85
C ILE A 130 -7.96 2.93 -0.17
N ILE A 131 -7.02 3.79 0.24
CA ILE A 131 -7.35 5.08 0.86
C ILE A 131 -8.20 5.95 -0.07
N CYS A 132 -7.87 6.03 -1.37
CA CYS A 132 -8.71 6.73 -2.36
C CYS A 132 -10.13 6.14 -2.43
N LYS A 133 -10.28 4.80 -2.36
CA LYS A 133 -11.60 4.14 -2.31
C LYS A 133 -12.33 4.43 -1.00
N THR A 134 -11.62 4.53 0.12
CA THR A 134 -12.19 4.93 1.43
C THR A 134 -12.70 6.37 1.37
N MET A 135 -11.90 7.30 0.82
CA MET A 135 -12.32 8.70 0.60
C MET A 135 -13.57 8.82 -0.28
N CYS A 136 -13.81 7.85 -1.18
CA CYS A 136 -15.02 7.80 -2.00
C CYS A 136 -16.22 7.16 -1.31
N ALA A 137 -16.01 6.14 -0.46
CA ALA A 137 -17.07 5.31 0.11
C ALA A 137 -17.49 5.74 1.52
N ALA A 138 -16.54 6.28 2.29
CA ALA A 138 -16.69 6.71 3.67
C ALA A 138 -15.81 7.96 3.93
N PRO A 139 -16.10 9.09 3.24
CA PRO A 139 -15.25 10.28 3.25
C PRO A 139 -15.02 10.86 4.66
N GLU A 140 -15.97 10.70 5.57
CA GLU A 140 -15.91 11.15 6.97
C GLU A 140 -14.92 10.37 7.83
N LYS A 141 -14.50 9.18 7.37
CA LYS A 141 -13.56 8.30 8.09
C LYS A 141 -12.09 8.72 7.93
N VAL A 142 -11.78 9.51 6.91
CA VAL A 142 -10.40 9.94 6.65
C VAL A 142 -10.19 11.35 7.19
N LYS A 143 -9.30 11.47 8.17
CA LYS A 143 -8.95 12.75 8.79
C LYS A 143 -7.83 13.47 8.01
N ARG A 144 -6.75 12.75 7.71
CA ARG A 144 -5.66 13.13 6.82
C ARG A 144 -5.15 11.91 6.08
N ALA A 145 -4.58 12.10 4.91
CA ALA A 145 -4.01 11.00 4.15
C ALA A 145 -2.69 11.34 3.48
N VAL A 146 -1.73 10.43 3.55
CA VAL A 146 -0.53 10.45 2.70
C VAL A 146 -0.65 9.33 1.69
N LEU A 147 -0.63 9.70 0.41
CA LEU A 147 -0.74 8.80 -0.73
C LEU A 147 0.63 8.78 -1.43
N TYR A 148 1.39 7.72 -1.18
CA TYR A 148 2.74 7.54 -1.71
C TYR A 148 2.72 6.69 -2.98
N VAL A 149 3.26 7.21 -4.10
CA VAL A 149 3.25 6.60 -5.44
C VAL A 149 1.90 5.93 -5.77
N PRO A 150 0.77 6.68 -5.69
CA PRO A 150 -0.55 6.11 -5.53
C PRO A 150 -1.16 5.53 -6.81
N SER A 151 -1.77 4.35 -6.71
CA SER A 151 -2.83 3.93 -7.61
C SER A 151 -4.15 4.64 -7.26
N GLY A 152 -5.15 4.53 -8.13
CA GLY A 152 -6.50 5.04 -7.83
C GLY A 152 -6.71 6.54 -8.05
N ILE A 153 -5.70 7.30 -8.49
CA ILE A 153 -5.82 8.70 -8.91
C ILE A 153 -5.75 8.78 -10.44
N LYS A 154 -4.65 8.30 -11.03
CA LYS A 154 -4.43 8.22 -12.47
C LYS A 154 -3.50 7.06 -12.78
N ASN A 155 -4.07 5.94 -13.18
CA ASN A 155 -3.32 4.76 -13.57
C ASN A 155 -2.77 4.93 -15.00
N ALA A 156 -1.56 4.42 -15.25
CA ALA A 156 -1.01 4.43 -16.60
C ALA A 156 -1.76 3.45 -17.53
N PRO A 157 -1.79 3.72 -18.83
CA PRO A 157 -2.19 2.71 -19.81
C PRO A 157 -1.27 1.49 -19.73
N ALA A 158 -1.84 0.28 -19.93
CA ALA A 158 -1.11 -1.00 -19.81
C ALA A 158 0.14 -1.09 -20.70
N ILE A 159 0.20 -0.34 -21.79
CA ILE A 159 1.37 -0.28 -22.68
C ILE A 159 2.67 0.13 -21.97
N ARG A 160 2.59 0.94 -20.90
CA ARG A 160 3.77 1.36 -20.15
C ARG A 160 4.41 0.24 -19.33
N SER A 161 3.66 -0.79 -18.99
CA SER A 161 4.15 -1.98 -18.28
C SER A 161 4.50 -3.15 -19.22
N MET A 162 4.36 -2.99 -20.55
CA MET A 162 4.66 -4.07 -21.51
C MET A 162 6.09 -4.59 -21.41
N GLY A 163 7.08 -3.72 -21.12
CA GLY A 163 8.46 -4.12 -20.91
C GLY A 163 8.67 -5.12 -19.75
N MET A 164 7.72 -5.20 -18.83
CA MET A 164 7.74 -6.13 -17.70
C MET A 164 7.19 -7.52 -18.07
N MET A 165 6.39 -7.64 -19.15
CA MET A 165 5.66 -8.87 -19.49
C MET A 165 6.59 -10.01 -19.88
N LEU A 166 7.57 -9.76 -20.78
CA LEU A 166 8.50 -10.80 -21.21
C LEU A 166 9.40 -11.28 -20.05
N PRO A 167 10.03 -10.41 -19.24
CA PRO A 167 10.73 -10.86 -18.05
C PRO A 167 9.86 -11.66 -17.06
N MET A 168 8.61 -11.27 -16.85
CA MET A 168 7.68 -12.00 -15.99
C MET A 168 7.36 -13.40 -16.56
N LEU A 169 7.09 -13.49 -17.85
CA LEU A 169 6.87 -14.79 -18.53
C LEU A 169 8.11 -15.69 -18.38
N MET A 170 9.31 -15.14 -18.62
CA MET A 170 10.55 -15.89 -18.45
C MET A 170 10.80 -16.31 -17.01
N TYR A 171 10.38 -15.49 -16.03
CA TYR A 171 10.40 -15.90 -14.63
C TYR A 171 9.47 -17.07 -14.35
N TRP A 172 8.24 -17.05 -14.84
CA TRP A 172 7.30 -18.15 -14.65
C TRP A 172 7.79 -19.48 -15.25
N ILE A 173 8.47 -19.42 -16.40
CA ILE A 173 9.01 -20.63 -17.07
C ILE A 173 10.27 -21.12 -16.34
N THR A 174 11.19 -20.23 -16.01
CA THR A 174 12.55 -20.62 -15.58
C THR A 174 12.77 -20.59 -14.08
N GLN A 175 11.91 -19.87 -13.33
CA GLN A 175 12.04 -19.57 -11.89
C GLN A 175 13.38 -18.95 -11.50
N LYS A 176 14.13 -18.35 -12.45
CA LYS A 176 15.43 -17.73 -12.21
C LYS A 176 15.28 -16.29 -11.77
N ASP A 177 15.89 -15.94 -10.65
CA ASP A 177 15.83 -14.64 -9.99
C ASP A 177 16.18 -13.45 -10.92
N LYS A 178 17.13 -13.66 -11.86
CA LYS A 178 17.50 -12.63 -12.84
C LYS A 178 16.31 -12.10 -13.65
N TRP A 179 15.31 -12.94 -13.93
CA TRP A 179 14.15 -12.52 -14.70
C TRP A 179 13.16 -11.73 -13.87
N LEU A 180 13.02 -12.09 -12.58
CA LEU A 180 12.18 -11.31 -11.66
C LEU A 180 12.79 -9.93 -11.42
N LYS A 181 14.11 -9.84 -11.18
CA LYS A 181 14.83 -8.55 -11.07
C LYS A 181 14.65 -7.70 -12.34
N LYS A 182 14.79 -8.29 -13.54
CA LYS A 182 14.52 -7.59 -14.80
C LYS A 182 13.07 -7.11 -14.93
N CYS A 183 12.10 -7.85 -14.38
CA CYS A 183 10.70 -7.43 -14.33
C CYS A 183 10.49 -6.24 -13.39
N MET A 184 11.20 -6.19 -12.26
CA MET A 184 11.09 -5.11 -11.26
C MET A 184 11.84 -3.83 -11.65
N LEU A 185 12.88 -3.94 -12.47
CA LEU A 185 13.76 -2.82 -12.83
C LEU A 185 13.03 -1.60 -13.43
N PRO A 186 12.04 -1.73 -14.33
CA PRO A 186 11.28 -0.57 -14.81
C PRO A 186 10.55 0.22 -13.72
N MET A 187 10.17 -0.45 -12.62
CA MET A 187 9.57 0.20 -11.45
C MET A 187 10.62 0.83 -10.54
N ALA A 188 11.79 0.21 -10.43
CA ALA A 188 12.86 0.62 -9.52
C ALA A 188 13.81 1.67 -10.12
N VAL A 189 13.90 1.76 -11.45
CA VAL A 189 14.84 2.59 -12.21
C VAL A 189 16.31 2.14 -12.05
N SER A 190 16.72 1.71 -10.86
CA SER A 190 18.03 1.11 -10.58
C SER A 190 17.92 -0.14 -9.72
N GLU A 191 18.91 -1.04 -9.79
CA GLU A 191 18.91 -2.27 -8.97
C GLU A 191 19.01 -1.99 -7.48
N GLU A 192 19.64 -0.91 -7.07
CA GLU A 192 19.79 -0.48 -5.66
C GLU A 192 18.45 -0.25 -4.97
N ASN A 193 17.42 0.15 -5.72
CA ASN A 193 16.07 0.33 -5.21
C ASN A 193 15.30 -0.99 -5.04
N ILE A 194 15.88 -2.12 -5.48
CA ILE A 194 15.33 -3.46 -5.26
C ILE A 194 16.03 -4.06 -4.04
N THR A 195 15.63 -3.59 -2.85
CA THR A 195 16.16 -4.12 -1.59
C THR A 195 15.83 -5.60 -1.42
N GLU A 196 16.60 -6.33 -0.62
CA GLU A 196 16.37 -7.75 -0.36
C GLU A 196 14.96 -8.00 0.19
N ASP A 197 14.50 -7.16 1.11
CA ASP A 197 13.18 -7.32 1.74
C ASP A 197 12.03 -7.23 0.73
N ILE A 198 12.01 -6.20 -0.14
CA ILE A 198 10.94 -6.10 -1.14
C ILE A 198 11.08 -7.20 -2.18
N TYR A 199 12.31 -7.57 -2.55
CA TYR A 199 12.56 -8.63 -3.50
C TYR A 199 12.01 -9.98 -3.02
N GLU A 200 12.40 -10.43 -1.82
CA GLU A 200 11.94 -11.71 -1.28
C GLU A 200 10.42 -11.70 -1.01
N THR A 201 9.87 -10.59 -0.52
CA THR A 201 8.42 -10.45 -0.29
C THR A 201 7.65 -10.56 -1.61
N ALA A 202 8.04 -9.82 -2.64
CA ALA A 202 7.41 -9.87 -3.95
C ALA A 202 7.57 -11.25 -4.62
N LYS A 203 8.78 -11.86 -4.52
CA LYS A 203 9.08 -13.18 -5.05
C LYS A 203 8.17 -14.26 -4.47
N LEU A 204 8.01 -14.31 -3.15
CA LEU A 204 7.13 -15.27 -2.51
C LEU A 204 5.67 -15.00 -2.83
N SER A 205 5.23 -13.74 -2.86
CA SER A 205 3.88 -13.36 -3.25
C SER A 205 3.57 -13.82 -4.68
N ILE A 206 4.41 -13.47 -5.66
CA ILE A 206 4.23 -13.85 -7.07
C ILE A 206 4.28 -15.37 -7.25
N ARG A 207 5.15 -16.05 -6.52
CA ARG A 207 5.33 -17.50 -6.62
C ARG A 207 4.17 -18.28 -6.03
N TYR A 208 3.67 -17.88 -4.87
CA TYR A 208 2.76 -18.69 -4.06
C TYR A 208 1.37 -18.10 -3.83
N ALA A 209 1.14 -16.83 -4.19
CA ALA A 209 -0.20 -16.26 -4.09
C ALA A 209 -0.90 -16.14 -5.45
N LYS A 210 -2.23 -16.12 -5.41
CA LYS A 210 -3.15 -15.88 -6.53
C LYS A 210 -3.95 -14.62 -6.23
N VAL A 211 -3.27 -13.48 -6.15
CA VAL A 211 -3.95 -12.20 -5.96
C VAL A 211 -4.75 -11.90 -7.23
N LYS A 212 -6.08 -12.05 -7.15
CA LYS A 212 -6.99 -11.86 -8.29
C LYS A 212 -7.43 -10.42 -8.49
N THR A 213 -7.19 -9.57 -7.51
CA THR A 213 -7.53 -8.16 -7.57
C THR A 213 -6.53 -7.42 -8.45
N GLY A 214 -7.04 -6.76 -9.50
CA GLY A 214 -6.26 -5.78 -10.26
C GLY A 214 -5.96 -4.53 -9.41
N MET A 215 -5.22 -3.58 -9.97
CA MET A 215 -5.00 -2.29 -9.32
C MET A 215 -6.32 -1.54 -9.10
N PRO A 216 -6.45 -0.80 -7.97
CA PRO A 216 -7.59 0.08 -7.74
C PRO A 216 -7.81 1.02 -8.93
N SER A 217 -9.03 1.02 -9.46
CA SER A 217 -9.40 1.93 -10.53
C SER A 217 -9.40 3.37 -10.06
N ASP A 218 -9.21 4.30 -10.98
CA ASP A 218 -9.21 5.73 -10.69
C ASP A 218 -10.48 6.13 -9.93
N ALA A 219 -10.31 6.98 -8.91
CA ALA A 219 -11.38 7.47 -8.07
C ALA A 219 -12.36 8.33 -8.90
N ALA A 220 -13.65 8.15 -8.64
CA ALA A 220 -14.67 8.99 -9.24
C ALA A 220 -14.65 10.39 -8.63
N GLU A 221 -14.44 11.41 -9.45
CA GLU A 221 -14.35 12.81 -9.03
C GLU A 221 -15.51 13.23 -8.13
N ARG A 222 -16.75 12.93 -8.57
CA ARG A 222 -17.96 13.28 -7.80
C ARG A 222 -17.96 12.76 -6.37
N LEU A 223 -17.33 11.60 -6.13
CA LEU A 223 -17.30 10.97 -4.80
C LEU A 223 -16.12 11.48 -3.98
N ILE A 224 -14.92 11.51 -4.55
CA ILE A 224 -13.73 11.90 -3.79
C ILE A 224 -13.75 13.37 -3.37
N ARG A 225 -14.41 14.26 -4.14
CA ARG A 225 -14.65 15.67 -3.77
C ARG A 225 -15.48 15.85 -2.48
N GLN A 226 -16.21 14.83 -2.06
CA GLN A 226 -16.97 14.86 -0.79
C GLN A 226 -16.04 14.73 0.42
N CYS A 227 -14.87 14.14 0.24
CA CYS A 227 -13.88 14.01 1.30
C CYS A 227 -13.17 15.35 1.54
N LYS A 228 -13.25 15.85 2.77
CA LYS A 228 -12.63 17.13 3.19
C LYS A 228 -11.29 16.94 3.88
N ALA A 229 -10.77 15.72 3.90
CA ALA A 229 -9.45 15.42 4.44
C ALA A 229 -8.34 16.22 3.75
N ASN A 230 -7.34 16.64 4.51
CA ASN A 230 -6.09 17.12 3.92
C ASN A 230 -5.30 15.92 3.38
N VAL A 231 -4.84 16.01 2.14
CA VAL A 231 -4.15 14.92 1.45
C VAL A 231 -2.79 15.37 0.95
N LEU A 232 -1.75 14.61 1.30
CA LEU A 232 -0.42 14.74 0.67
C LEU A 232 -0.27 13.63 -0.38
N VAL A 233 -0.09 14.03 -1.64
CA VAL A 233 0.14 13.11 -2.76
C VAL A 233 1.59 13.22 -3.20
N MET A 234 2.36 12.15 -3.01
CA MET A 234 3.75 12.05 -3.42
C MET A 234 3.85 11.10 -4.63
N ALA A 235 4.26 11.60 -5.78
CA ALA A 235 4.33 10.81 -7.01
C ALA A 235 5.70 10.87 -7.66
N ALA A 236 6.19 9.71 -8.14
CA ALA A 236 7.53 9.56 -8.67
C ALA A 236 7.57 9.85 -10.19
N GLU A 237 8.56 10.65 -10.59
CA GLU A 237 8.68 11.18 -11.96
C GLU A 237 8.78 10.08 -13.01
N LYS A 238 9.58 9.03 -12.71
CA LYS A 238 9.84 7.89 -13.61
C LYS A 238 8.96 6.67 -13.30
N ASP A 239 7.87 6.86 -12.55
CA ASP A 239 6.94 5.77 -12.28
C ASP A 239 6.25 5.29 -13.56
N CYS A 240 6.47 4.04 -13.93
CA CYS A 240 5.87 3.43 -15.10
C CYS A 240 4.41 3.00 -14.90
N LEU A 241 3.96 2.85 -13.64
CA LEU A 241 2.60 2.44 -13.28
C LEU A 241 1.68 3.64 -13.06
N PHE A 242 2.16 4.67 -12.37
CA PHE A 242 1.39 5.86 -11.96
C PHE A 242 2.20 7.14 -12.23
N PRO A 243 2.32 7.57 -13.50
CA PRO A 243 3.17 8.68 -13.91
C PRO A 243 2.84 9.98 -13.17
N ALA A 244 3.84 10.58 -12.50
CA ALA A 244 3.65 11.75 -11.65
C ALA A 244 2.89 12.89 -12.33
N LYS A 245 3.21 13.21 -13.58
CA LYS A 245 2.52 14.28 -14.32
C LYS A 245 1.00 14.11 -14.33
N GLY A 246 0.52 12.88 -14.58
CA GLY A 246 -0.90 12.58 -14.61
C GLY A 246 -1.51 12.50 -13.19
N VAL A 247 -0.80 11.88 -12.26
CA VAL A 247 -1.24 11.71 -10.87
C VAL A 247 -1.38 13.06 -10.17
N LEU A 248 -0.33 13.91 -10.21
CA LEU A 248 -0.34 15.20 -9.51
C LEU A 248 -1.33 16.19 -10.12
N ALA A 249 -1.47 16.20 -11.45
CA ALA A 249 -2.48 17.04 -12.11
C ALA A 249 -3.90 16.61 -11.71
N ARG A 250 -4.18 15.29 -11.79
CA ARG A 250 -5.50 14.76 -11.44
C ARG A 250 -5.82 14.94 -9.96
N ALA A 251 -4.85 14.76 -9.06
CA ALA A 251 -5.05 14.99 -7.63
C ALA A 251 -5.53 16.42 -7.35
N LYS A 252 -4.88 17.43 -7.94
CA LYS A 252 -5.29 18.84 -7.82
C LYS A 252 -6.69 19.11 -8.39
N GLU A 253 -7.08 18.37 -9.42
CA GLU A 253 -8.40 18.51 -10.04
C GLU A 253 -9.52 17.94 -9.15
N ILE A 254 -9.30 16.76 -8.54
CA ILE A 254 -10.38 16.00 -7.90
C ILE A 254 -10.41 16.11 -6.37
N MET A 255 -9.36 16.60 -5.71
CA MET A 255 -9.27 16.75 -4.26
C MET A 255 -9.23 18.23 -3.88
N GLU A 256 -10.04 18.62 -2.91
CA GLU A 256 -10.16 20.02 -2.49
C GLU A 256 -8.95 20.50 -1.69
N ASN A 257 -8.52 19.69 -0.70
CA ASN A 257 -7.44 20.01 0.21
C ASN A 257 -6.21 19.12 -0.06
N VAL A 258 -5.53 19.36 -1.20
CA VAL A 258 -4.41 18.54 -1.62
C VAL A 258 -3.10 19.32 -1.69
N THR A 259 -2.08 18.77 -1.07
CA THR A 259 -0.66 19.11 -1.29
C THR A 259 -0.05 18.05 -2.18
N VAL A 260 0.71 18.45 -3.19
CA VAL A 260 1.35 17.52 -4.12
C VAL A 260 2.87 17.67 -4.06
N TYR A 261 3.58 16.54 -4.11
CA TYR A 261 5.03 16.49 -4.08
C TYR A 261 5.58 15.59 -5.18
N LEU A 262 6.56 16.10 -5.95
CA LEU A 262 7.23 15.35 -7.01
C LEU A 262 8.52 14.69 -6.48
N LEU A 263 8.55 13.37 -6.48
CA LEU A 263 9.76 12.59 -6.22
C LEU A 263 10.60 12.56 -7.53
N LYS A 264 11.49 13.54 -7.64
CA LYS A 264 12.27 13.77 -8.85
C LYS A 264 13.24 12.61 -9.12
N ASP A 265 13.40 12.23 -10.40
CA ASP A 265 14.29 11.17 -10.88
C ASP A 265 14.04 9.76 -10.32
N ARG A 266 12.94 9.53 -9.59
CA ARG A 266 12.61 8.25 -8.94
C ARG A 266 11.52 7.46 -9.68
N GLY A 267 11.58 6.14 -9.53
CA GLY A 267 10.57 5.20 -10.00
C GLY A 267 9.52 4.88 -8.95
N HIS A 268 8.68 3.91 -9.25
CA HIS A 268 7.64 3.40 -8.34
C HIS A 268 8.24 2.82 -7.05
N MET A 269 9.32 2.05 -7.21
CA MET A 269 10.10 1.51 -6.08
C MET A 269 11.26 2.49 -5.82
N ASN A 270 11.22 3.15 -4.69
CA ASN A 270 12.23 4.13 -4.30
C ASN A 270 12.28 4.28 -2.77
N SER A 271 13.33 4.91 -2.26
CA SER A 271 13.50 5.22 -0.85
C SER A 271 13.26 6.71 -0.61
N LEU A 272 12.61 7.04 0.49
CA LEU A 272 12.42 8.41 0.95
C LEU A 272 13.73 8.95 1.57
N THR A 273 14.03 10.22 1.31
CA THR A 273 15.05 10.95 2.05
C THR A 273 14.57 11.29 3.46
N GLU A 274 15.47 11.60 4.39
CA GLU A 274 15.08 12.01 5.74
C GLU A 274 14.17 13.25 5.74
N GLN A 275 14.40 14.19 4.84
CA GLN A 275 13.53 15.37 4.68
C GLN A 275 12.11 15.00 4.23
N GLU A 276 11.98 14.02 3.35
CA GLU A 276 10.67 13.54 2.88
C GLU A 276 9.95 12.72 3.95
N LYS A 277 10.69 11.94 4.73
CA LYS A 277 10.13 11.25 5.91
C LYS A 277 9.60 12.26 6.92
N GLN A 278 10.39 13.31 7.24
CA GLN A 278 9.97 14.37 8.13
C GLN A 278 8.74 15.11 7.60
N MET A 279 8.72 15.45 6.30
CA MET A 279 7.54 16.07 5.66
C MET A 279 6.28 15.24 5.84
N ILE A 280 6.37 13.91 5.72
CA ILE A 280 5.24 12.99 5.94
C ILE A 280 4.79 13.05 7.40
N VAL A 281 5.74 12.98 8.34
CA VAL A 281 5.46 13.03 9.78
C VAL A 281 4.79 14.35 10.15
N ASP A 282 5.36 15.47 9.74
CA ASP A 282 4.81 16.81 10.03
C ASP A 282 3.42 16.98 9.44
N PHE A 283 3.23 16.55 8.20
CA PHE A 283 1.91 16.59 7.57
C PHE A 283 0.86 15.79 8.36
N LEU A 284 1.20 14.61 8.85
CA LEU A 284 0.27 13.76 9.60
C LEU A 284 0.07 14.26 11.04
N LEU A 285 1.09 14.86 11.67
CA LEU A 285 1.03 15.43 13.02
C LEU A 285 0.34 16.80 13.08
N PHE A 286 -0.01 17.40 11.94
CA PHE A 286 -0.62 18.74 11.87
C PHE A 286 0.32 19.91 12.22
N VAL A 287 1.62 19.75 12.02
CA VAL A 287 2.64 20.76 12.23
C VAL A 287 2.91 21.57 10.97
#